data_82c43786b9da5c90a17de863cfa91272
#
_entry.id   82c43786b9da5c90a17de863cfa91272
#
_cell.length_a   1.000
_cell.length_b   1.000
_cell.length_c   1.000
_cell.angle_alpha   90.00
_cell.angle_beta   90.00
_cell.angle_gamma   90.00
#
_symmetry.space_group_name_H-M   'P 1'
#
loop_
_entity.id
_entity.type
_entity.pdbx_description
1 polymer ?
#
loop_
_entity_poly.entity_id
_entity_poly.type
_entity_poly.pdbx_seq_one_letter_code
_entity_poly.pdbx_strand_id
1 'polypeptide(L)'
;MRFKKGNRWRGSKGQIRYKTWRKMVFERNKGRVGLSKYYVCVKCNKKRKTTRVLHAHHIFSWNKFKSKRYDSKNGVVLCVKCHNGFHRKYKFEALDKPDLLVEYLNGDKAVKSYIRENK
;
A
#
# COMPACT_ATOMS: atom_id res chain seq x y z
N MET A 1 -18.05 8.34 -17.79
CA MET A 1 -18.02 7.82 -17.46
C MET A 1 -18.19 7.48 -17.14
N ARG A 2 -18.36 7.36 -17.10
CA ARG A 2 -18.45 6.88 -16.59
C ARG A 2 -18.71 6.26 -15.93
N PHE A 3 -19.18 6.24 -15.44
CA PHE A 3 -19.41 5.48 -14.55
C PHE A 3 -19.72 4.13 -14.68
N LYS A 4 -20.39 3.67 -15.55
CA LYS A 4 -20.48 2.31 -16.01
C LYS A 4 -19.18 1.59 -15.92
N LYS A 5 -18.10 2.26 -16.16
CA LYS A 5 -16.75 1.69 -16.03
C LYS A 5 -16.48 1.24 -14.62
N GLY A 6 -16.94 2.01 -13.65
CA GLY A 6 -16.83 1.61 -12.26
C GLY A 6 -17.61 0.35 -11.98
N ASN A 7 -18.82 0.26 -12.54
CA ASN A 7 -19.65 -0.90 -12.36
C ASN A 7 -19.05 -2.14 -13.01
N ARG A 8 -18.49 -1.95 -14.21
CA ARG A 8 -17.87 -3.06 -14.92
C ARG A 8 -16.67 -3.61 -14.17
N TRP A 9 -15.90 -2.75 -13.55
CA TRP A 9 -14.75 -3.17 -12.78
C TRP A 9 -15.16 -3.85 -11.47
N ARG A 10 -16.28 -3.44 -10.91
CA ARG A 10 -16.82 -4.03 -9.68
C ARG A 10 -17.18 -5.49 -9.91
N GLY A 11 -16.69 -6.35 -9.04
CA GLY A 11 -16.94 -7.79 -9.16
C GLY A 11 -16.10 -8.45 -10.22
N SER A 12 -15.29 -7.69 -10.95
CA SER A 12 -14.35 -8.26 -11.91
C SER A 12 -13.25 -9.01 -11.17
N LYS A 13 -12.53 -9.87 -11.89
CA LYS A 13 -11.39 -10.58 -11.31
C LYS A 13 -10.36 -9.61 -10.76
N GLY A 14 -10.11 -8.52 -11.49
CA GLY A 14 -9.17 -7.50 -11.05
C GLY A 14 -9.56 -6.86 -9.74
N GLN A 15 -10.84 -6.52 -9.58
CA GLN A 15 -11.31 -5.92 -8.34
C GLN A 15 -11.24 -6.89 -7.18
N ILE A 16 -11.62 -8.15 -7.40
CA ILE A 16 -11.57 -9.17 -6.37
C ILE A 16 -10.13 -9.38 -5.92
N ARG A 17 -9.20 -9.48 -6.87
CA ARG A 17 -7.80 -9.65 -6.56
C ARG A 17 -7.23 -8.44 -5.80
N TYR A 18 -7.65 -7.24 -6.18
CA TYR A 18 -7.22 -6.03 -5.49
C TYR A 18 -7.69 -6.01 -4.04
N LYS A 19 -8.94 -6.36 -3.80
CA LYS A 19 -9.49 -6.41 -2.44
C LYS A 19 -8.77 -7.44 -1.60
N THR A 20 -8.45 -8.60 -2.18
CA THR A 20 -7.70 -9.64 -1.49
C THR A 20 -6.30 -9.15 -1.15
N TRP A 21 -5.62 -8.52 -2.11
CA TRP A 21 -4.31 -7.93 -1.88
C TRP A 21 -4.34 -6.92 -0.74
N ARG A 22 -5.31 -6.01 -0.78
CA ARG A 22 -5.46 -4.97 0.24
C ARG A 22 -5.65 -5.58 1.63
N LYS A 23 -6.52 -6.56 1.72
CA LYS A 23 -6.77 -7.27 2.98
C LYS A 23 -5.50 -7.90 3.51
N MET A 24 -4.74 -8.57 2.65
CA MET A 24 -3.49 -9.21 3.05
C MET A 24 -2.44 -8.21 3.52
N VAL A 25 -2.36 -7.06 2.86
CA VAL A 25 -1.43 -6.01 3.27
C VAL A 25 -1.76 -5.54 4.69
N PHE A 26 -3.04 -5.27 4.97
CA PHE A 26 -3.46 -4.85 6.30
C PHE A 26 -3.23 -5.94 7.34
N GLU A 27 -3.57 -7.18 7.02
CA GLU A 27 -3.39 -8.29 7.96
C GLU A 27 -1.94 -8.49 8.33
N ARG A 28 -1.04 -8.37 7.37
CA ARG A 28 0.38 -8.54 7.61
C ARG A 28 0.96 -7.43 8.50
N ASN A 29 0.31 -6.27 8.49
CA ASN A 29 0.80 -5.09 9.20
C ASN A 29 0.01 -4.75 10.46
N LYS A 30 -0.83 -5.66 10.93
CA LYS A 30 -1.62 -5.38 12.13
C LYS A 30 -0.84 -5.75 13.38
N GLY A 31 -1.13 -5.00 14.46
CA GLY A 31 -0.61 -5.32 15.78
C GLY A 31 -1.75 -5.62 16.73
N ARG A 32 -1.41 -6.07 17.92
CA ARG A 32 -2.41 -6.37 18.95
C ARG A 32 -1.96 -5.84 20.30
N VAL A 33 -2.95 -5.39 21.07
CA VAL A 33 -2.75 -5.07 22.46
C VAL A 33 -3.87 -5.83 23.20
N GLY A 34 -3.51 -6.91 23.87
CA GLY A 34 -4.50 -7.80 24.44
C GLY A 34 -5.36 -8.42 23.35
N LEU A 35 -6.68 -8.27 23.47
CA LEU A 35 -7.62 -8.77 22.46
C LEU A 35 -7.90 -7.76 21.36
N SER A 36 -7.44 -6.53 21.53
CA SER A 36 -7.68 -5.47 20.54
C SER A 36 -6.60 -5.50 19.47
N LYS A 37 -7.03 -5.49 18.21
CA LYS A 37 -6.12 -5.36 17.09
C LYS A 37 -6.07 -3.90 16.61
N TYR A 38 -4.96 -3.54 16.02
CA TYR A 38 -4.80 -2.21 15.45
C TYR A 38 -3.91 -2.28 14.22
N TYR A 39 -3.97 -1.20 13.44
CA TYR A 39 -3.15 -1.05 12.23
C TYR A 39 -2.31 0.20 12.39
N VAL A 40 -1.11 0.19 11.84
CA VAL A 40 -0.13 1.26 12.04
C VAL A 40 0.35 1.82 10.72
N CYS A 41 0.35 3.15 10.61
CA CYS A 41 1.00 3.82 9.48
C CYS A 41 2.51 3.64 9.62
N VAL A 42 3.18 3.08 8.61
CA VAL A 42 4.62 2.82 8.71
C VAL A 42 5.45 4.10 8.68
N LYS A 43 4.88 5.22 8.25
CA LYS A 43 5.60 6.50 8.21
C LYS A 43 5.53 7.24 9.55
N CYS A 44 4.33 7.46 10.07
CA CYS A 44 4.15 8.29 11.27
C CYS A 44 3.82 7.48 12.52
N ASN A 45 3.64 6.17 12.38
CA ASN A 45 3.35 5.27 13.49
C ASN A 45 2.02 5.48 14.20
N LYS A 46 1.10 6.22 13.59
CA LYS A 46 -0.24 6.37 14.15
C LYS A 46 -0.96 5.03 14.13
N LYS A 47 -1.61 4.72 15.26
CA LYS A 47 -2.38 3.49 15.41
C LYS A 47 -3.86 3.75 15.15
N ARG A 48 -4.51 2.83 14.45
CA ARG A 48 -5.93 2.93 14.16
C ARG A 48 -6.59 1.57 14.35
N LYS A 49 -7.79 1.58 14.91
CA LYS A 49 -8.54 0.33 15.12
C LYS A 49 -9.22 -0.15 13.85
N THR A 50 -9.42 0.73 12.89
CA THR A 50 -10.06 0.38 11.61
C THR A 50 -9.16 0.80 10.46
N THR A 51 -9.47 0.29 9.27
CA THR A 51 -8.71 0.64 8.07
C THR A 51 -9.28 1.85 7.32
N ARG A 52 -10.30 2.51 7.88
CA ARG A 52 -11.02 3.58 7.17
C ARG A 52 -10.15 4.77 6.75
N VAL A 53 -9.22 5.15 7.61
CA VAL A 53 -8.36 6.30 7.35
C VAL A 53 -6.95 5.86 7.00
N LEU A 54 -6.82 4.63 6.52
CA LEU A 54 -5.54 4.07 6.14
C LEU A 54 -5.61 3.58 4.70
N HIS A 55 -4.48 3.63 4.01
CA HIS A 55 -4.37 3.16 2.64
C HIS A 55 -3.32 2.06 2.55
N ALA A 56 -3.59 1.06 1.72
CA ALA A 56 -2.60 0.08 1.33
C ALA A 56 -1.90 0.66 0.10
N HIS A 57 -0.60 0.92 0.22
CA HIS A 57 0.19 1.57 -0.83
C HIS A 57 1.14 0.58 -1.46
N HIS A 58 1.18 0.53 -2.78
CA HIS A 58 2.08 -0.37 -3.51
C HIS A 58 3.53 0.11 -3.42
N ILE A 59 4.45 -0.82 -3.13
CA ILE A 59 5.89 -0.52 -3.12
C ILE A 59 6.37 -0.36 -4.57
N PHE A 60 6.15 -1.38 -5.39
CA PHE A 60 6.34 -1.29 -6.86
C PHE A 60 4.99 -0.86 -7.42
N SER A 61 4.96 0.26 -8.12
CA SER A 61 3.71 0.91 -8.51
C SER A 61 2.79 0.01 -9.35
N TRP A 62 1.50 0.23 -9.16
CA TRP A 62 0.46 -0.47 -9.91
C TRP A 62 0.65 -0.29 -11.42
N ASN A 63 0.96 0.94 -11.85
CA ASN A 63 1.02 1.24 -13.27
C ASN A 63 2.19 0.62 -13.99
N LYS A 64 3.35 0.59 -13.36
CA LYS A 64 4.59 0.19 -14.05
C LYS A 64 5.01 -1.25 -13.80
N PHE A 65 4.52 -1.86 -12.74
CA PHE A 65 4.98 -3.19 -12.34
C PHE A 65 3.82 -4.17 -12.25
N LYS A 66 3.29 -4.54 -13.41
CA LYS A 66 2.10 -5.38 -13.49
C LYS A 66 2.23 -6.73 -12.79
N SER A 67 3.41 -7.34 -12.85
CA SER A 67 3.63 -8.64 -12.23
C SER A 67 3.56 -8.61 -10.71
N LYS A 68 3.65 -7.43 -10.11
CA LYS A 68 3.66 -7.29 -8.65
C LYS A 68 2.39 -6.70 -8.09
N ARG A 69 1.39 -6.42 -8.93
CA ARG A 69 0.16 -5.77 -8.51
C ARG A 69 -0.56 -6.44 -7.36
N TYR A 70 -0.54 -7.77 -7.35
CA TYR A 70 -1.31 -8.54 -6.37
C TYR A 70 -0.43 -9.31 -5.39
N ASP A 71 0.86 -9.06 -5.40
CA ASP A 71 1.77 -9.67 -4.43
C ASP A 71 1.51 -8.99 -3.08
N SER A 72 1.09 -9.79 -2.10
CA SER A 72 0.76 -9.24 -0.79
C SER A 72 1.94 -8.59 -0.07
N LYS A 73 3.16 -8.94 -0.46
CA LYS A 73 4.36 -8.33 0.09
C LYS A 73 4.66 -6.98 -0.55
N ASN A 74 4.03 -6.70 -1.68
CA ASN A 74 4.20 -5.43 -2.39
C ASN A 74 3.24 -4.38 -1.86
N GLY A 75 3.28 -4.13 -0.55
CA GLY A 75 2.39 -3.14 0.02
C GLY A 75 2.79 -2.73 1.41
N VAL A 76 2.47 -1.50 1.76
CA VAL A 76 2.65 -0.96 3.11
C VAL A 76 1.40 -0.19 3.48
N VAL A 77 1.21 0.00 4.78
CA VAL A 77 0.07 0.75 5.30
C VAL A 77 0.51 2.19 5.58
N LEU A 78 -0.18 3.14 4.98
CA LEU A 78 0.04 4.56 5.22
C LEU A 78 -1.28 5.21 5.60
N CYS A 79 -1.26 6.17 6.51
CA CYS A 79 -2.45 6.95 6.78
C CYS A 79 -2.69 7.90 5.60
N VAL A 80 -3.90 8.43 5.51
CA VAL A 80 -4.27 9.32 4.40
C VAL A 80 -3.29 10.46 4.26
N LYS A 81 -2.92 11.08 5.38
CA LYS A 81 -2.00 12.22 5.37
C LYS A 81 -0.63 11.85 4.82
N CYS A 82 -0.07 10.73 5.29
CA CYS A 82 1.25 10.31 4.84
C CYS A 82 1.23 9.84 3.39
N HIS A 83 0.15 9.17 2.98
CA HIS A 83 -0.01 8.73 1.60
C HIS A 83 -0.07 9.91 0.65
N ASN A 84 -0.88 10.91 0.99
CA ASN A 84 -0.97 12.12 0.19
C ASN A 84 0.35 12.91 0.19
N GLY A 85 1.05 12.90 1.32
CA GLY A 85 2.36 13.53 1.42
C GLY A 85 3.38 12.90 0.49
N PHE A 86 3.36 11.57 0.39
CA PHE A 86 4.25 10.86 -0.52
C PHE A 86 4.00 11.27 -1.97
N HIS A 87 2.73 11.24 -2.40
CA HIS A 87 2.38 11.59 -3.77
C HIS A 87 2.66 13.07 -4.09
N ARG A 88 2.48 13.94 -3.13
CA ARG A 88 2.77 15.35 -3.30
C ARG A 88 4.27 15.61 -3.47
N LYS A 89 5.08 14.88 -2.71
CA LYS A 89 6.53 15.06 -2.75
C LYS A 89 7.18 14.51 -4.01
N TYR A 90 6.79 13.31 -4.42
CA TYR A 90 7.49 12.62 -5.52
C TYR A 90 6.72 12.63 -6.84
N LYS A 91 5.42 12.88 -6.79
CA LYS A 91 4.59 12.95 -8.00
C LYS A 91 4.77 11.72 -8.89
N PHE A 92 4.95 11.92 -10.18
CA PHE A 92 5.06 10.79 -11.12
C PHE A 92 6.40 10.07 -11.06
N GLU A 93 7.38 10.69 -10.48
CA GLU A 93 8.71 10.09 -10.38
C GLU A 93 8.69 8.77 -9.63
N ALA A 94 7.83 8.66 -8.64
CA ALA A 94 7.73 7.47 -7.82
C ALA A 94 7.20 6.24 -8.58
N LEU A 95 6.57 6.43 -9.74
CA LEU A 95 6.02 5.31 -10.50
C LEU A 95 7.08 4.34 -10.96
N ASP A 96 8.27 4.84 -11.31
CA ASP A 96 9.38 4.00 -11.80
C ASP A 96 10.43 3.70 -10.76
N LYS A 97 10.38 4.39 -9.62
CA LYS A 97 11.47 4.37 -8.65
C LYS A 97 10.98 3.99 -7.27
N PRO A 98 10.82 2.69 -7.01
CA PRO A 98 10.36 2.24 -5.68
C PRO A 98 11.31 2.66 -4.55
N ASP A 99 12.58 2.93 -4.85
CA ASP A 99 13.53 3.40 -3.85
C ASP A 99 13.13 4.72 -3.21
N LEU A 100 12.31 5.52 -3.90
CA LEU A 100 11.83 6.78 -3.32
C LEU A 100 10.93 6.54 -2.12
N LEU A 101 10.22 5.41 -2.09
CA LEU A 101 9.42 5.05 -0.93
C LEU A 101 10.31 4.74 0.26
N VAL A 102 11.45 4.07 0.02
CA VAL A 102 12.41 3.78 1.09
C VAL A 102 12.91 5.09 1.69
N GLU A 103 13.25 6.06 0.83
CA GLU A 103 13.68 7.37 1.29
C GLU A 103 12.62 8.04 2.14
N TYR A 104 11.37 8.03 1.67
CA TYR A 104 10.26 8.63 2.39
C TYR A 104 10.02 7.96 3.75
N LEU A 105 10.24 6.66 3.84
CA LEU A 105 10.05 5.89 5.06
C LEU A 105 11.32 5.79 5.92
N ASN A 106 12.28 6.66 5.67
CA ASN A 106 13.52 6.75 6.44
C ASN A 106 14.31 5.44 6.49
N GLY A 107 14.33 4.73 5.36
CA GLY A 107 15.11 3.51 5.25
C GLY A 107 14.45 2.27 5.83
N ASP A 108 13.13 2.21 5.82
CA ASP A 108 12.40 1.06 6.35
C ASP A 108 12.99 -0.25 5.83
N LYS A 109 13.36 -1.14 6.76
CA LYS A 109 14.08 -2.37 6.44
C LYS A 109 13.26 -3.37 5.64
N ALA A 110 11.99 -3.51 5.96
CA ALA A 110 11.12 -4.46 5.27
C ALA A 110 10.91 -4.07 3.81
N VAL A 111 10.68 -2.78 3.57
CA VAL A 111 10.51 -2.25 2.22
C VAL A 111 11.80 -2.40 1.43
N LYS A 112 12.92 -2.05 2.05
CA LYS A 112 14.24 -2.17 1.44
C LYS A 112 14.53 -3.60 1.00
N SER A 113 14.27 -4.57 1.88
CA SER A 113 14.48 -5.98 1.60
C SER A 113 13.61 -6.44 0.44
N TYR A 114 12.36 -6.05 0.45
CA TYR A 114 11.44 -6.46 -0.61
C TYR A 114 11.93 -5.94 -1.97
N ILE A 115 12.35 -4.68 -2.03
CA ILE A 115 12.84 -4.09 -3.27
C ILE A 115 14.09 -4.84 -3.76
N ARG A 116 15.03 -5.09 -2.85
CA ARG A 116 16.26 -5.79 -3.20
C ARG A 116 15.99 -7.19 -3.76
N GLU A 117 15.04 -7.91 -3.16
CA GLU A 117 14.70 -9.27 -3.58
C GLU A 117 13.94 -9.32 -4.90
N ASN A 118 13.35 -8.22 -5.32
CA ASN A 118 12.47 -8.18 -6.49
C ASN A 118 12.95 -7.30 -7.64
N LYS A 119 14.17 -6.84 -7.58
CA LYS A 119 14.76 -6.08 -8.69
C LYS A 119 15.17 -6.97 -9.84
#